data_f528bb5ec5442685d06231336140c1ee
#
_entry.id   f528bb5ec5442685d06231336140c1ee
#
_cell.length_a   1.000
_cell.length_b   1.000
_cell.length_c   1.000
_cell.angle_alpha   90.00
_cell.angle_beta   90.00
_cell.angle_gamma   90.00
#
_symmetry.space_group_name_H-M   'P 1'
#
loop_
_entity.id
_entity.type
_entity.pdbx_description
1 polymer ?
#
loop_
_entity_poly.entity_id
_entity_poly.type
_entity_poly.pdbx_seq_one_letter_code
_entity_poly.pdbx_strand_id
1 'polypeptide(L)'
;LEDPPEEAAGFSFEALMDWYAGALLRQTPCMRMTDIASRRALYENENIRGIVYNTVKFCDYYGFEYADLKAKSAAALLKIESDYTLTAPGQLSTRLEAFRERLGLTAPDGRAGNQPPAAEKAARKKYFAGIDSGSTTTNMVVLDENEALLAFAIVRTGPRAHVGAQAALETVCRTLHIEPDALSAIVATGYGRNNIPFATRTKTEITCHARGAHALNPAVRTIIDIGGQDSKVINLDETGHVSGFMMNDKCAAGTGRFLEMMARTLELDMEEMSRRGLTWEKELTISSMCTVFAESEVISLIADNHTDSDIIHGLNQSIAGKTAAMAARAKGQPPYMMTGGVARNRGVVQALEEKLGAKLFISENPDLCGALGAALFALHGD
;
A
#
# COMPACT_ATOMS: atom_id res chain seq x y z
N LEU A 1 -8.38 -28.16 19.94
CA LEU A 1 -9.20 -28.57 21.08
C LEU A 1 -8.42 -29.66 21.82
N GLU A 2 -8.19 -29.45 23.10
CA GLU A 2 -7.69 -30.54 23.94
C GLU A 2 -8.69 -31.70 23.89
N ASP A 3 -8.21 -32.92 23.77
CA ASP A 3 -9.07 -34.08 23.84
C ASP A 3 -9.75 -34.14 25.22
N PRO A 4 -11.02 -34.56 25.29
CA PRO A 4 -11.68 -34.68 26.57
C PRO A 4 -10.89 -35.63 27.47
N PRO A 5 -10.79 -35.36 28.79
CA PRO A 5 -10.08 -36.25 29.69
C PRO A 5 -10.70 -37.65 29.67
N GLU A 6 -9.89 -38.67 29.89
CA GLU A 6 -10.35 -40.07 29.86
C GLU A 6 -11.57 -40.32 30.76
N GLU A 7 -11.73 -39.50 31.81
CA GLU A 7 -12.87 -39.51 32.71
C GLU A 7 -14.17 -38.99 32.11
N ALA A 8 -14.09 -38.31 30.96
CA ALA A 8 -15.27 -37.71 30.29
C ALA A 8 -16.27 -38.75 29.74
N ALA A 9 -15.81 -40.02 29.59
CA ALA A 9 -16.72 -41.11 29.21
C ALA A 9 -17.85 -41.37 30.23
N GLY A 10 -17.71 -40.88 31.48
CA GLY A 10 -18.71 -40.95 32.54
C GLY A 10 -19.50 -39.65 32.77
N PHE A 11 -19.26 -38.60 32.01
CA PHE A 11 -19.92 -37.30 32.19
C PHE A 11 -21.38 -37.36 31.74
N SER A 12 -22.26 -36.71 32.53
CA SER A 12 -23.58 -36.36 32.02
C SER A 12 -23.45 -35.40 30.84
N PHE A 13 -24.47 -35.28 29.99
CA PHE A 13 -24.47 -34.33 28.89
C PHE A 13 -24.18 -32.89 29.38
N GLU A 14 -24.74 -32.50 30.51
CA GLU A 14 -24.53 -31.18 31.12
C GLU A 14 -23.07 -30.99 31.55
N ALA A 15 -22.48 -31.95 32.23
CA ALA A 15 -21.07 -31.93 32.63
C ALA A 15 -20.10 -31.88 31.42
N LEU A 16 -20.43 -32.60 30.34
CA LEU A 16 -19.66 -32.57 29.10
C LEU A 16 -19.74 -31.20 28.42
N MET A 17 -20.93 -30.59 28.40
CA MET A 17 -21.12 -29.24 27.82
C MET A 17 -20.39 -28.17 28.64
N ASP A 18 -20.41 -28.25 29.97
CA ASP A 18 -19.65 -27.34 30.83
C ASP A 18 -18.14 -27.46 30.63
N TRP A 19 -17.64 -28.70 30.54
CA TRP A 19 -16.24 -28.95 30.23
C TRP A 19 -15.87 -28.37 28.84
N TYR A 20 -16.70 -28.64 27.81
CA TYR A 20 -16.50 -28.17 26.45
C TYR A 20 -16.52 -26.64 26.36
N ALA A 21 -17.50 -26.01 27.01
CA ALA A 21 -17.56 -24.55 27.13
C ALA A 21 -16.32 -23.99 27.82
N GLY A 22 -15.88 -24.61 28.91
CA GLY A 22 -14.64 -24.23 29.61
C GLY A 22 -13.39 -24.39 28.73
N ALA A 23 -13.31 -25.48 27.93
CA ALA A 23 -12.21 -25.69 26.98
C ALA A 23 -12.21 -24.64 25.85
N LEU A 24 -13.38 -24.33 25.31
CA LEU A 24 -13.53 -23.25 24.31
C LEU A 24 -13.10 -21.89 24.87
N LEU A 25 -13.53 -21.55 26.08
CA LEU A 25 -13.19 -20.30 26.74
C LEU A 25 -11.70 -20.16 27.05
N ARG A 26 -11.02 -21.27 27.34
CA ARG A 26 -9.56 -21.29 27.53
C ARG A 26 -8.79 -21.12 26.22
N GLN A 27 -9.36 -21.58 25.10
CA GLN A 27 -8.71 -21.49 23.79
C GLN A 27 -8.91 -20.12 23.11
N THR A 28 -9.96 -19.40 23.47
CA THR A 28 -10.23 -18.06 22.93
C THR A 28 -9.86 -17.01 23.96
N PRO A 29 -8.61 -16.51 23.96
CA PRO A 29 -8.19 -15.53 24.94
C PRO A 29 -8.94 -14.20 24.69
N CYS A 30 -10.10 -14.06 25.30
CA CYS A 30 -10.75 -12.79 25.42
C CYS A 30 -10.14 -12.04 26.61
N MET A 31 -9.72 -10.78 26.44
CA MET A 31 -9.14 -9.96 27.52
C MET A 31 -10.03 -9.85 28.76
N ARG A 32 -11.35 -10.03 28.59
CA ARG A 32 -12.30 -10.06 29.72
C ARG A 32 -12.15 -11.33 30.59
N MET A 33 -11.50 -12.37 30.06
CA MET A 33 -11.51 -13.70 30.64
C MET A 33 -10.12 -14.24 30.96
N THR A 34 -9.04 -13.58 30.54
CA THR A 34 -7.66 -14.03 30.74
C THR A 34 -6.75 -12.89 31.20
N ASP A 35 -5.87 -13.22 32.14
CA ASP A 35 -4.81 -12.32 32.59
C ASP A 35 -3.84 -12.01 31.43
N ILE A 36 -3.58 -10.73 31.23
CA ILE A 36 -2.65 -10.23 30.20
C ILE A 36 -1.19 -10.54 30.57
N ALA A 37 -0.89 -10.89 31.83
CA ALA A 37 0.47 -11.09 32.32
C ALA A 37 1.26 -12.12 31.52
N SER A 38 0.63 -13.22 31.12
CA SER A 38 1.26 -14.29 30.31
C SER A 38 1.65 -13.80 28.89
N ARG A 39 0.88 -12.89 28.32
CA ARG A 39 1.18 -12.29 27.01
C ARG A 39 2.23 -11.20 27.09
N ARG A 40 2.31 -10.48 28.22
CA ARG A 40 3.33 -9.47 28.46
C ARG A 40 4.74 -10.04 28.35
N ALA A 41 4.97 -11.21 28.92
CA ALA A 41 6.24 -11.91 28.82
C ALA A 41 6.68 -12.20 27.36
N LEU A 42 5.71 -12.41 26.45
CA LEU A 42 6.00 -12.53 25.01
C LEU A 42 6.39 -11.20 24.38
N TYR A 43 5.75 -10.10 24.77
CA TYR A 43 6.00 -8.77 24.20
C TYR A 43 7.30 -8.14 24.68
N GLU A 44 7.74 -8.48 25.88
CA GLU A 44 8.97 -8.04 26.53
C GLU A 44 10.19 -8.89 26.18
N ASN A 45 10.02 -9.94 25.37
CA ASN A 45 11.11 -10.84 24.98
C ASN A 45 11.99 -10.18 23.92
N GLU A 46 13.25 -9.90 24.26
CA GLU A 46 14.23 -9.24 23.39
C GLU A 46 14.59 -10.03 22.12
N ASN A 47 14.31 -11.34 22.09
CA ASN A 47 14.51 -12.15 20.90
C ASN A 47 13.42 -12.00 19.85
N ILE A 48 12.30 -11.30 20.16
CA ILE A 48 11.20 -11.06 19.23
C ILE A 48 11.52 -9.80 18.39
N ARG A 49 11.81 -9.99 17.12
CA ARG A 49 12.13 -8.91 16.16
C ARG A 49 10.89 -8.20 15.62
N GLY A 50 9.76 -8.86 15.61
CA GLY A 50 8.51 -8.29 15.12
C GLY A 50 7.29 -9.06 15.56
N ILE A 51 6.18 -8.38 15.72
CA ILE A 51 4.89 -8.90 16.18
C ILE A 51 3.82 -8.62 15.14
N VAL A 52 3.16 -9.65 14.65
CA VAL A 52 1.94 -9.52 13.84
C VAL A 52 0.74 -9.61 14.80
N TYR A 53 0.08 -8.48 15.00
CA TYR A 53 -1.06 -8.38 15.89
C TYR A 53 -2.37 -8.46 15.09
N ASN A 54 -3.02 -9.62 15.11
CA ASN A 54 -4.28 -9.82 14.42
C ASN A 54 -5.46 -9.50 15.34
N THR A 55 -6.31 -8.55 14.92
CA THR A 55 -7.56 -8.22 15.60
C THR A 55 -8.74 -8.61 14.74
N VAL A 56 -9.81 -9.09 15.39
CA VAL A 56 -11.08 -9.30 14.71
C VAL A 56 -11.83 -7.97 14.66
N LYS A 57 -12.48 -7.65 13.54
CA LYS A 57 -13.32 -6.46 13.41
C LYS A 57 -14.33 -6.38 14.55
N PHE A 58 -14.55 -5.16 15.05
CA PHE A 58 -15.46 -4.86 16.16
C PHE A 58 -15.05 -5.42 17.53
N CYS A 59 -13.81 -5.91 17.66
CA CYS A 59 -13.29 -6.30 18.96
C CYS A 59 -12.52 -5.13 19.62
N ASP A 60 -13.22 -4.32 20.41
CA ASP A 60 -12.65 -3.13 21.06
C ASP A 60 -11.51 -3.47 22.03
N TYR A 61 -11.59 -4.62 22.71
CA TYR A 61 -10.59 -5.04 23.68
C TYR A 61 -9.21 -5.24 23.06
N TYR A 62 -9.14 -5.93 21.91
CA TYR A 62 -7.89 -6.09 21.19
C TYR A 62 -7.40 -4.76 20.59
N GLY A 63 -8.31 -3.81 20.34
CA GLY A 63 -7.97 -2.46 19.94
C GLY A 63 -7.21 -1.70 21.04
N PHE A 64 -7.69 -1.79 22.29
CA PHE A 64 -7.03 -1.19 23.47
C PHE A 64 -5.69 -1.84 23.78
N GLU A 65 -5.61 -3.19 23.77
CA GLU A 65 -4.36 -3.90 23.98
C GLU A 65 -3.31 -3.53 22.93
N TYR A 66 -3.72 -3.42 21.65
CA TYR A 66 -2.82 -2.99 20.59
C TYR A 66 -2.27 -1.57 20.82
N ALA A 67 -3.11 -0.66 21.32
CA ALA A 67 -2.67 0.70 21.62
C ALA A 67 -1.62 0.74 22.75
N ASP A 68 -1.82 -0.05 23.81
CA ASP A 68 -0.86 -0.19 24.90
C ASP A 68 0.44 -0.85 24.42
N LEU A 69 0.35 -1.92 23.65
CA LEU A 69 1.48 -2.61 23.06
C LEU A 69 2.30 -1.69 22.14
N LYS A 70 1.63 -0.90 21.30
CA LYS A 70 2.27 0.07 20.41
C LYS A 70 3.04 1.16 21.16
N ALA A 71 2.59 1.50 22.37
CA ALA A 71 3.24 2.49 23.19
C ALA A 71 4.48 1.95 23.93
N LYS A 72 4.52 0.66 24.25
CA LYS A 72 5.50 0.03 25.13
C LYS A 72 6.50 -0.89 24.44
N SER A 73 6.12 -1.52 23.31
CA SER A 73 6.97 -2.50 22.63
C SER A 73 8.09 -1.83 21.83
N ALA A 74 9.32 -2.32 22.02
CA ALA A 74 10.46 -1.98 21.17
C ALA A 74 10.46 -2.77 19.83
N ALA A 75 9.75 -3.91 19.77
CA ALA A 75 9.65 -4.72 18.56
C ALA A 75 8.78 -4.04 17.50
N ALA A 76 9.11 -4.29 16.24
CA ALA A 76 8.28 -3.83 15.13
C ALA A 76 6.89 -4.45 15.19
N LEU A 77 5.84 -3.66 14.95
CA LEU A 77 4.45 -4.11 15.04
C LEU A 77 3.74 -3.98 13.69
N LEU A 78 3.03 -5.04 13.29
CA LEU A 78 2.06 -5.01 12.20
C LEU A 78 0.67 -5.33 12.73
N LYS A 79 -0.26 -4.37 12.65
CA LYS A 79 -1.68 -4.63 12.94
C LYS A 79 -2.39 -5.17 11.71
N ILE A 80 -3.07 -6.29 11.87
CA ILE A 80 -3.99 -6.86 10.88
C ILE A 80 -5.39 -6.87 11.48
N GLU A 81 -6.37 -6.40 10.74
CA GLU A 81 -7.78 -6.57 11.07
C GLU A 81 -8.38 -7.62 10.16
N SER A 82 -8.80 -8.74 10.75
CA SER A 82 -9.49 -9.80 10.03
C SER A 82 -10.98 -9.80 10.38
N ASP A 83 -11.80 -10.16 9.41
CA ASP A 83 -13.11 -10.76 9.65
C ASP A 83 -12.97 -12.26 9.40
N TYR A 84 -13.93 -13.05 9.79
CA TYR A 84 -13.88 -14.50 9.59
C TYR A 84 -13.98 -14.94 8.12
N THR A 85 -13.91 -13.98 7.18
CA THR A 85 -13.94 -14.24 5.74
C THR A 85 -12.53 -14.13 5.16
N LEU A 86 -12.17 -15.07 4.28
CA LEU A 86 -10.91 -15.06 3.53
C LEU A 86 -10.93 -14.05 2.36
N THR A 87 -11.67 -12.95 2.50
CA THR A 87 -11.77 -11.92 1.48
C THR A 87 -10.46 -11.13 1.38
N ALA A 88 -9.87 -11.11 0.21
CA ALA A 88 -8.64 -10.41 -0.16
C ALA A 88 -7.31 -10.99 0.38
N PRO A 89 -6.99 -12.26 0.08
CA PRO A 89 -5.71 -12.88 0.52
C PRO A 89 -4.48 -12.13 -0.01
N GLY A 90 -4.57 -11.47 -1.17
CA GLY A 90 -3.47 -10.70 -1.76
C GLY A 90 -3.08 -9.47 -0.94
N GLN A 91 -4.04 -8.77 -0.34
CA GLN A 91 -3.78 -7.62 0.52
C GLN A 91 -3.10 -8.03 1.83
N LEU A 92 -3.54 -9.14 2.42
CA LEU A 92 -2.92 -9.70 3.62
C LEU A 92 -1.47 -10.14 3.32
N SER A 93 -1.26 -10.82 2.19
CA SER A 93 0.06 -11.23 1.73
C SER A 93 1.00 -10.04 1.57
N THR A 94 0.54 -8.97 0.90
CA THR A 94 1.35 -7.74 0.72
C THR A 94 1.78 -7.13 2.05
N ARG A 95 0.89 -7.07 3.04
CA ARG A 95 1.21 -6.52 4.37
C ARG A 95 2.21 -7.39 5.12
N LEU A 96 2.03 -8.72 5.08
CA LEU A 96 2.94 -9.66 5.72
C LEU A 96 4.31 -9.68 5.04
N GLU A 97 4.36 -9.65 3.71
CA GLU A 97 5.58 -9.60 2.93
C GLU A 97 6.36 -8.29 3.20
N ALA A 98 5.68 -7.14 3.17
CA ALA A 98 6.29 -5.84 3.48
C ALA A 98 6.84 -5.81 4.93
N PHE A 99 6.11 -6.40 5.88
CA PHE A 99 6.57 -6.48 7.26
C PHE A 99 7.80 -7.39 7.40
N ARG A 100 7.82 -8.51 6.68
CA ARG A 100 8.98 -9.42 6.61
C ARG A 100 10.20 -8.73 5.98
N GLU A 101 10.02 -8.03 4.86
CA GLU A 101 11.08 -7.26 4.21
C GLU A 101 11.65 -6.18 5.15
N ARG A 102 10.77 -5.45 5.87
CA ARG A 102 11.17 -4.48 6.89
C ARG A 102 12.04 -5.09 8.00
N LEU A 103 11.79 -6.35 8.37
CA LEU A 103 12.58 -7.07 9.37
C LEU A 103 13.90 -7.64 8.82
N GLY A 104 14.19 -7.46 7.52
CA GLY A 104 15.35 -8.04 6.84
C GLY A 104 15.28 -9.57 6.76
N LEU A 105 14.07 -10.15 6.79
CA LEU A 105 13.86 -11.58 6.66
C LEU A 105 13.62 -11.93 5.19
N THR A 106 14.59 -12.57 4.54
CA THR A 106 14.43 -13.09 3.17
C THR A 106 13.38 -14.21 3.13
N ALA A 107 12.65 -14.34 2.01
CA ALA A 107 11.80 -15.49 1.79
C ALA A 107 12.67 -16.75 1.73
N PRO A 108 12.21 -17.91 2.25
CA PRO A 108 12.78 -19.15 1.81
C PRO A 108 12.58 -19.26 0.31
N ASP A 109 13.66 -19.41 -0.46
CA ASP A 109 13.68 -19.48 -1.91
C ASP A 109 12.75 -20.61 -2.41
N GLY A 110 11.50 -20.28 -2.67
CA GLY A 110 10.49 -21.20 -3.19
C GLY A 110 10.40 -21.21 -4.72
N ARG A 111 11.25 -20.48 -5.41
CA ARG A 111 11.48 -20.54 -6.87
C ARG A 111 12.93 -20.18 -7.15
N ALA A 112 13.80 -21.17 -7.05
CA ALA A 112 15.07 -21.14 -7.76
C ALA A 112 14.71 -21.26 -9.26
N GLY A 113 14.52 -20.10 -9.92
CA GLY A 113 14.50 -20.05 -11.37
C GLY A 113 15.89 -20.46 -11.85
N ASN A 114 15.94 -21.49 -12.68
CA ASN A 114 17.13 -21.88 -13.41
C ASN A 114 17.73 -20.64 -14.09
N GLN A 115 18.80 -20.11 -13.54
CA GLN A 115 19.66 -19.19 -14.28
C GLN A 115 20.40 -20.01 -15.33
N PRO A 116 20.28 -19.67 -16.62
CA PRO A 116 21.19 -20.21 -17.60
C PRO A 116 22.60 -19.72 -17.30
N PRO A 117 23.65 -20.55 -17.51
CA PRO A 117 25.02 -20.18 -17.21
C PRO A 117 25.42 -18.93 -18.02
N ALA A 118 26.04 -17.98 -17.33
CA ALA A 118 26.57 -16.75 -17.90
C ALA A 118 27.60 -17.08 -18.99
N ALA A 119 27.20 -16.89 -20.23
CA ALA A 119 28.15 -16.80 -21.34
C ALA A 119 28.78 -15.40 -21.27
N GLU A 120 30.10 -15.33 -21.14
CA GLU A 120 30.89 -14.11 -21.32
C GLU A 120 30.52 -13.49 -22.67
N LYS A 121 29.81 -12.38 -22.65
CA LYS A 121 29.55 -11.52 -23.80
C LYS A 121 30.19 -10.17 -23.56
N ALA A 122 30.93 -9.71 -24.58
CA ALA A 122 31.55 -8.39 -24.70
C ALA A 122 30.62 -7.27 -24.14
N ALA A 123 31.21 -6.19 -23.64
CA ALA A 123 30.60 -5.04 -22.99
C ALA A 123 29.32 -4.52 -23.71
N ARG A 124 28.18 -5.19 -23.52
CA ARG A 124 26.86 -4.69 -23.90
C ARG A 124 26.37 -3.81 -22.78
N LYS A 125 25.78 -2.65 -23.12
CA LYS A 125 25.02 -1.86 -22.17
C LYS A 125 24.09 -2.77 -21.40
N LYS A 126 24.14 -2.72 -20.07
CA LYS A 126 23.24 -3.49 -19.22
C LYS A 126 22.00 -2.65 -18.94
N TYR A 127 20.85 -3.24 -19.07
CA TYR A 127 19.55 -2.61 -18.80
C TYR A 127 18.89 -3.30 -17.62
N PHE A 128 18.37 -2.51 -16.67
CA PHE A 128 17.70 -3.00 -15.48
C PHE A 128 16.30 -2.42 -15.42
N ALA A 129 15.30 -3.26 -15.25
CA ALA A 129 13.93 -2.83 -15.33
C ALA A 129 13.17 -3.06 -14.03
N GLY A 130 12.31 -2.12 -13.70
CA GLY A 130 11.31 -2.24 -12.65
C GLY A 130 9.91 -2.10 -13.24
N ILE A 131 8.99 -2.96 -12.82
CA ILE A 131 7.60 -2.91 -13.25
C ILE A 131 6.68 -2.89 -12.05
N ASP A 132 5.86 -1.84 -11.95
CA ASP A 132 4.82 -1.69 -10.94
C ASP A 132 3.45 -1.95 -11.58
N SER A 133 2.89 -3.12 -11.33
CA SER A 133 1.59 -3.51 -11.83
C SER A 133 0.51 -3.22 -10.79
N GLY A 134 0.02 -1.99 -10.82
CA GLY A 134 -1.08 -1.54 -9.98
C GLY A 134 -2.47 -1.99 -10.48
N SER A 135 -3.51 -1.58 -9.75
CA SER A 135 -4.90 -1.92 -10.08
C SER A 135 -5.46 -1.15 -11.29
N THR A 136 -4.91 0.02 -11.61
CA THR A 136 -5.37 0.90 -12.69
C THR A 136 -4.34 1.03 -13.78
N THR A 137 -3.08 1.27 -13.41
CA THR A 137 -1.95 1.41 -14.34
C THR A 137 -0.86 0.41 -14.03
N THR A 138 -0.14 0.03 -15.07
CA THR A 138 1.13 -0.68 -15.00
C THR A 138 2.22 0.24 -15.52
N ASN A 139 3.19 0.50 -14.67
CA ASN A 139 4.27 1.44 -14.91
C ASN A 139 5.58 0.66 -15.02
N MET A 140 6.42 0.98 -15.98
CA MET A 140 7.72 0.36 -16.17
C MET A 140 8.79 1.41 -16.31
N VAL A 141 9.93 1.18 -15.66
CA VAL A 141 11.13 2.03 -15.72
C VAL A 141 12.31 1.17 -16.12
N VAL A 142 13.16 1.70 -17.00
CA VAL A 142 14.43 1.06 -17.39
C VAL A 142 15.59 2.00 -17.05
N LEU A 143 16.55 1.48 -16.30
CA LEU A 143 17.78 2.16 -15.90
C LEU A 143 18.99 1.54 -16.60
N ASP A 144 20.06 2.33 -16.74
CA ASP A 144 21.39 1.80 -17.04
C ASP A 144 22.16 1.44 -15.76
N GLU A 145 23.39 1.03 -15.91
CA GLU A 145 24.31 0.68 -14.82
C GLU A 145 24.73 1.86 -13.92
N ASN A 146 24.45 3.11 -14.34
CA ASN A 146 24.73 4.34 -13.61
C ASN A 146 23.45 4.95 -12.98
N GLU A 147 22.37 4.19 -12.85
CA GLU A 147 21.05 4.61 -12.38
C GLU A 147 20.36 5.66 -13.28
N ALA A 148 20.87 5.90 -14.49
CA ALA A 148 20.24 6.85 -15.40
C ALA A 148 18.92 6.26 -15.96
N LEU A 149 17.86 7.05 -15.91
CA LEU A 149 16.56 6.71 -16.51
C LEU A 149 16.68 6.75 -18.03
N LEU A 150 16.55 5.61 -18.69
CA LEU A 150 16.66 5.48 -20.14
C LEU A 150 15.29 5.53 -20.83
N ALA A 151 14.30 4.85 -20.27
CA ALA A 151 12.94 4.80 -20.79
C ALA A 151 11.94 4.50 -19.67
N PHE A 152 10.69 4.87 -19.91
CA PHE A 152 9.57 4.47 -19.08
C PHE A 152 8.30 4.26 -19.91
N ALA A 153 7.34 3.55 -19.33
CA ALA A 153 6.01 3.38 -19.86
C ALA A 153 4.98 3.46 -18.73
N ILE A 154 3.84 4.09 -19.04
CA ILE A 154 2.65 4.11 -18.18
C ILE A 154 1.50 3.62 -19.06
N VAL A 155 0.96 2.44 -18.75
CA VAL A 155 -0.13 1.83 -19.51
C VAL A 155 -1.28 1.43 -18.59
N ARG A 156 -2.48 1.26 -19.13
CA ARG A 156 -3.60 0.72 -18.34
C ARG A 156 -3.35 -0.75 -18.03
N THR A 157 -3.52 -1.18 -16.78
CA THR A 157 -3.36 -2.58 -16.38
C THR A 157 -4.41 -3.48 -17.03
N GLY A 158 -5.65 -2.98 -17.13
CA GLY A 158 -6.76 -3.80 -17.60
C GLY A 158 -7.13 -4.94 -16.63
N PRO A 159 -7.98 -5.88 -17.05
CA PRO A 159 -8.46 -6.97 -16.19
C PRO A 159 -7.40 -8.05 -15.93
N ARG A 160 -6.32 -8.08 -16.69
CA ARG A 160 -5.26 -9.08 -16.62
C ARG A 160 -3.90 -8.40 -16.51
N ALA A 161 -3.29 -8.45 -15.33
CA ALA A 161 -2.02 -7.77 -15.03
C ALA A 161 -0.90 -8.10 -16.04
N HIS A 162 -0.77 -9.35 -16.47
CA HIS A 162 0.26 -9.76 -17.43
C HIS A 162 0.11 -9.10 -18.81
N VAL A 163 -1.12 -8.73 -19.22
CA VAL A 163 -1.35 -8.05 -20.52
C VAL A 163 -0.84 -6.61 -20.45
N GLY A 164 -1.18 -5.89 -19.37
CA GLY A 164 -0.64 -4.55 -19.13
C GLY A 164 0.88 -4.55 -18.98
N ALA A 165 1.42 -5.56 -18.27
CA ALA A 165 2.86 -5.73 -18.11
C ALA A 165 3.57 -5.97 -19.45
N GLN A 166 3.00 -6.80 -20.31
CA GLN A 166 3.53 -7.05 -21.64
C GLN A 166 3.52 -5.79 -22.51
N ALA A 167 2.43 -5.02 -22.48
CA ALA A 167 2.34 -3.76 -23.21
C ALA A 167 3.36 -2.72 -22.72
N ALA A 168 3.62 -2.65 -21.41
CA ALA A 168 4.66 -1.79 -20.85
C ALA A 168 6.06 -2.23 -21.33
N LEU A 169 6.37 -3.53 -21.29
CA LEU A 169 7.62 -4.10 -21.78
C LEU A 169 7.85 -3.77 -23.26
N GLU A 170 6.87 -4.03 -24.11
CA GLU A 170 6.95 -3.73 -25.54
C GLU A 170 7.19 -2.23 -25.80
N THR A 171 6.57 -1.38 -24.99
CA THR A 171 6.71 0.08 -25.12
C THR A 171 8.14 0.52 -24.81
N VAL A 172 8.72 0.09 -23.68
CA VAL A 172 10.10 0.46 -23.33
C VAL A 172 11.12 -0.15 -24.28
N CYS A 173 10.94 -1.41 -24.71
CA CYS A 173 11.80 -2.06 -25.68
C CYS A 173 11.80 -1.34 -27.03
N ARG A 174 10.63 -0.91 -27.50
CA ARG A 174 10.48 -0.11 -28.73
C ARG A 174 11.17 1.25 -28.58
N THR A 175 11.03 1.92 -27.47
CA THR A 175 11.66 3.23 -27.19
C THR A 175 13.19 3.13 -27.20
N LEU A 176 13.73 2.04 -26.64
CA LEU A 176 15.17 1.81 -26.57
C LEU A 176 15.76 1.09 -27.79
N HIS A 177 14.92 0.64 -28.73
CA HIS A 177 15.31 -0.18 -29.88
C HIS A 177 16.09 -1.45 -29.45
N ILE A 178 15.57 -2.15 -28.42
CA ILE A 178 16.15 -3.40 -27.90
C ILE A 178 15.11 -4.52 -27.89
N GLU A 179 15.61 -5.77 -27.85
CA GLU A 179 14.77 -6.93 -27.59
C GLU A 179 14.63 -7.17 -26.07
N PRO A 180 13.56 -7.82 -25.60
CA PRO A 180 13.33 -8.08 -24.19
C PRO A 180 14.47 -8.82 -23.45
N ASP A 181 15.20 -9.67 -24.17
CA ASP A 181 16.37 -10.43 -23.65
C ASP A 181 17.61 -9.57 -23.39
N ALA A 182 17.61 -8.32 -23.85
CA ALA A 182 18.65 -7.34 -23.51
C ALA A 182 18.50 -6.82 -22.07
N LEU A 183 17.33 -6.98 -21.44
CA LEU A 183 17.12 -6.61 -20.04
C LEU A 183 17.81 -7.63 -19.12
N SER A 184 18.81 -7.17 -18.37
CA SER A 184 19.63 -8.03 -17.51
C SER A 184 18.85 -8.56 -16.29
N ALA A 185 17.94 -7.76 -15.75
CA ALA A 185 17.04 -8.15 -14.67
C ALA A 185 15.76 -7.31 -14.69
N ILE A 186 14.65 -7.92 -14.27
CA ILE A 186 13.34 -7.28 -14.16
C ILE A 186 12.77 -7.59 -12.79
N VAL A 187 12.56 -6.56 -11.95
CA VAL A 187 11.89 -6.69 -10.66
C VAL A 187 10.44 -6.21 -10.79
N ALA A 188 9.50 -7.04 -10.36
CA ALA A 188 8.08 -6.70 -10.37
C ALA A 188 7.58 -6.32 -8.97
N THR A 189 6.70 -5.31 -8.93
CA THR A 189 6.01 -4.84 -7.73
C THR A 189 4.53 -4.56 -8.02
N GLY A 190 3.78 -4.09 -7.02
CA GLY A 190 2.35 -3.85 -7.12
C GLY A 190 1.50 -5.10 -6.89
N TYR A 191 0.18 -4.96 -7.00
CA TYR A 191 -0.77 -6.06 -6.81
C TYR A 191 -0.59 -7.19 -7.82
N GLY A 192 -0.23 -6.82 -9.07
CA GLY A 192 -0.06 -7.77 -10.17
C GLY A 192 1.28 -8.49 -10.18
N ARG A 193 2.23 -8.16 -9.30
CA ARG A 193 3.64 -8.62 -9.35
C ARG A 193 3.83 -10.13 -9.51
N ASN A 194 2.97 -10.93 -8.90
CA ASN A 194 3.06 -12.40 -8.94
C ASN A 194 2.55 -13.01 -10.26
N ASN A 195 1.91 -12.19 -11.10
CA ASN A 195 1.33 -12.63 -12.38
C ASN A 195 2.12 -12.12 -13.60
N ILE A 196 3.36 -11.67 -13.41
CA ILE A 196 4.25 -11.19 -14.47
C ILE A 196 5.28 -12.27 -14.80
N PRO A 197 5.11 -13.02 -15.91
CA PRO A 197 5.90 -14.23 -16.15
C PRO A 197 7.38 -13.97 -16.48
N PHE A 198 7.70 -12.77 -16.98
CA PHE A 198 9.05 -12.37 -17.36
C PHE A 198 9.82 -11.64 -16.24
N ALA A 199 9.21 -11.40 -15.07
CA ALA A 199 9.91 -10.84 -13.93
C ALA A 199 10.88 -11.85 -13.34
N THR A 200 12.11 -11.42 -13.11
CA THR A 200 13.15 -12.26 -12.48
C THR A 200 12.96 -12.39 -10.99
N ARG A 201 12.41 -11.35 -10.35
CA ARG A 201 12.13 -11.28 -8.91
C ARG A 201 10.91 -10.39 -8.64
N THR A 202 10.37 -10.52 -7.44
CA THR A 202 9.30 -9.65 -6.94
C THR A 202 9.71 -8.99 -5.62
N LYS A 203 9.25 -7.75 -5.42
CA LYS A 203 9.34 -6.99 -4.16
C LYS A 203 7.98 -6.37 -3.87
N THR A 204 7.72 -6.04 -2.61
CA THR A 204 6.47 -5.35 -2.26
C THR A 204 6.49 -3.90 -2.72
N GLU A 205 5.31 -3.37 -3.01
CA GLU A 205 5.16 -1.96 -3.40
C GLU A 205 5.61 -0.99 -2.30
N ILE A 206 5.45 -1.37 -1.03
CA ILE A 206 5.91 -0.57 0.11
C ILE A 206 7.42 -0.35 0.04
N THR A 207 8.17 -1.42 -0.15
CA THR A 207 9.64 -1.39 -0.23
C THR A 207 10.12 -0.70 -1.50
N CYS A 208 9.45 -0.92 -2.63
CA CYS A 208 9.79 -0.26 -3.88
C CYS A 208 9.50 1.24 -3.85
N HIS A 209 8.36 1.68 -3.32
CA HIS A 209 8.10 3.11 -3.13
C HIS A 209 9.12 3.77 -2.20
N ALA A 210 9.52 3.09 -1.11
CA ALA A 210 10.56 3.58 -0.21
C ALA A 210 11.90 3.81 -0.95
N ARG A 211 12.35 2.82 -1.71
CA ARG A 211 13.60 2.89 -2.48
C ARG A 211 13.56 3.98 -3.56
N GLY A 212 12.45 4.04 -4.31
CA GLY A 212 12.28 5.03 -5.37
C GLY A 212 12.18 6.47 -4.83
N ALA A 213 11.44 6.67 -3.75
CA ALA A 213 11.29 7.99 -3.13
C ALA A 213 12.61 8.49 -2.54
N HIS A 214 13.37 7.63 -1.87
CA HIS A 214 14.68 7.99 -1.31
C HIS A 214 15.71 8.33 -2.41
N ALA A 215 15.67 7.62 -3.54
CA ALA A 215 16.51 7.95 -4.70
C ALA A 215 16.14 9.30 -5.31
N LEU A 216 14.82 9.64 -5.40
CA LEU A 216 14.35 10.92 -5.91
C LEU A 216 14.62 12.07 -4.96
N ASN A 217 14.52 11.85 -3.66
CA ASN A 217 14.78 12.85 -2.64
C ASN A 217 15.21 12.19 -1.32
N PRO A 218 16.52 12.13 -1.01
CA PRO A 218 17.03 11.48 0.20
C PRO A 218 16.57 12.10 1.53
N ALA A 219 16.06 13.34 1.48
CA ALA A 219 15.54 14.01 2.67
C ALA A 219 14.14 13.54 3.08
N VAL A 220 13.39 12.85 2.20
CA VAL A 220 12.03 12.37 2.48
C VAL A 220 11.99 11.46 3.70
N ARG A 221 11.00 11.69 4.57
CA ARG A 221 10.73 10.88 5.77
C ARG A 221 9.36 10.21 5.73
N THR A 222 8.44 10.74 4.94
CA THR A 222 7.11 10.15 4.78
C THR A 222 6.65 10.23 3.33
N ILE A 223 6.28 9.09 2.78
CA ILE A 223 5.66 8.98 1.45
C ILE A 223 4.16 8.85 1.65
N ILE A 224 3.39 9.63 0.91
CA ILE A 224 1.95 9.53 0.79
C ILE A 224 1.65 9.08 -0.63
N ASP A 225 1.34 7.81 -0.80
CA ASP A 225 0.99 7.22 -2.08
C ASP A 225 -0.53 7.10 -2.20
N ILE A 226 -1.11 7.74 -3.23
CA ILE A 226 -2.53 7.61 -3.53
C ILE A 226 -2.69 7.05 -4.93
N GLY A 227 -2.97 5.76 -4.96
CA GLY A 227 -3.19 4.99 -6.17
C GLY A 227 -4.63 5.02 -6.66
N GLY A 228 -4.93 4.13 -7.61
CA GLY A 228 -6.28 4.00 -8.18
C GLY A 228 -7.31 3.43 -7.21
N GLN A 229 -6.94 2.47 -6.35
CA GLN A 229 -7.89 1.77 -5.46
C GLN A 229 -7.48 1.79 -3.98
N ASP A 230 -6.29 2.23 -3.67
CA ASP A 230 -5.75 2.25 -2.33
C ASP A 230 -4.96 3.53 -2.06
N SER A 231 -4.66 3.75 -0.80
CA SER A 231 -3.75 4.81 -0.36
C SER A 231 -2.84 4.28 0.73
N LYS A 232 -1.61 4.77 0.75
CA LYS A 232 -0.56 4.33 1.66
C LYS A 232 0.17 5.52 2.26
N VAL A 233 0.58 5.36 3.50
CA VAL A 233 1.57 6.23 4.15
C VAL A 233 2.73 5.34 4.55
N ILE A 234 3.92 5.67 4.08
CA ILE A 234 5.15 4.90 4.32
C ILE A 234 6.16 5.83 4.98
N ASN A 235 6.59 5.48 6.18
CA ASN A 235 7.64 6.23 6.89
C ASN A 235 9.00 5.62 6.59
N LEU A 236 9.97 6.50 6.39
CA LEU A 236 11.37 6.13 6.16
C LEU A 236 12.22 6.54 7.35
N ASP A 237 13.27 5.77 7.59
CA ASP A 237 14.38 6.20 8.43
C ASP A 237 15.35 7.10 7.64
N GLU A 238 16.44 7.52 8.26
CA GLU A 238 17.46 8.39 7.67
C GLU A 238 18.20 7.75 6.48
N THR A 239 18.19 6.42 6.40
CA THR A 239 18.83 5.64 5.35
C THR A 239 17.88 5.24 4.22
N GLY A 240 16.61 5.67 4.29
CA GLY A 240 15.61 5.38 3.29
C GLY A 240 14.90 4.02 3.45
N HIS A 241 15.16 3.30 4.56
CA HIS A 241 14.46 2.06 4.83
C HIS A 241 13.08 2.32 5.47
N VAL A 242 12.16 1.40 5.24
CA VAL A 242 10.80 1.48 5.79
C VAL A 242 10.83 1.31 7.31
N SER A 243 10.53 2.39 8.03
CA SER A 243 10.40 2.37 9.49
C SER A 243 8.97 2.04 9.96
N GLY A 244 7.96 2.28 9.12
CA GLY A 244 6.57 1.94 9.36
C GLY A 244 5.72 2.23 8.14
N PHE A 245 4.54 1.64 8.08
CA PHE A 245 3.57 1.95 7.03
C PHE A 245 2.13 1.75 7.49
N MET A 246 1.22 2.42 6.80
CA MET A 246 -0.23 2.26 6.94
C MET A 246 -0.86 2.23 5.55
N MET A 247 -1.84 1.37 5.35
CA MET A 247 -2.56 1.20 4.09
C MET A 247 -4.06 1.30 4.29
N ASN A 248 -4.74 1.97 3.37
CA ASN A 248 -6.17 1.88 3.17
C ASN A 248 -6.45 1.24 1.81
N ASP A 249 -6.77 -0.03 1.82
CA ASP A 249 -7.00 -0.88 0.65
C ASP A 249 -8.42 -1.47 0.61
N LYS A 250 -9.28 -1.07 1.57
CA LYS A 250 -10.65 -1.57 1.70
C LYS A 250 -11.72 -0.57 1.28
N CYS A 251 -11.34 0.70 1.10
CA CYS A 251 -12.29 1.76 0.81
C CYS A 251 -11.75 2.64 -0.32
N ALA A 252 -12.50 2.69 -1.42
CA ALA A 252 -12.15 3.53 -2.57
C ALA A 252 -12.24 5.04 -2.28
N ALA A 253 -12.93 5.43 -1.22
CA ALA A 253 -13.07 6.83 -0.85
C ALA A 253 -11.71 7.49 -0.56
N GLY A 254 -11.36 8.50 -1.33
CA GLY A 254 -10.07 9.18 -1.26
C GLY A 254 -8.98 8.59 -2.15
N THR A 255 -9.34 7.75 -3.12
CA THR A 255 -8.43 7.17 -4.13
C THR A 255 -8.70 7.73 -5.52
N GLY A 256 -7.87 7.38 -6.49
CA GLY A 256 -8.05 7.80 -7.88
C GLY A 256 -9.41 7.38 -8.47
N ARG A 257 -9.92 6.20 -8.14
CA ARG A 257 -11.24 5.75 -8.59
C ARG A 257 -12.39 6.58 -8.01
N PHE A 258 -12.25 7.06 -6.80
CA PHE A 258 -13.21 7.99 -6.24
C PHE A 258 -13.27 9.28 -7.06
N LEU A 259 -12.10 9.85 -7.40
CA LEU A 259 -12.01 11.04 -8.24
C LEU A 259 -12.54 10.80 -9.66
N GLU A 260 -12.22 9.66 -10.28
CA GLU A 260 -12.74 9.30 -11.60
C GLU A 260 -14.27 9.20 -11.62
N MET A 261 -14.87 8.67 -10.55
CA MET A 261 -16.32 8.59 -10.45
C MET A 261 -16.95 9.98 -10.28
N MET A 262 -16.39 10.83 -9.41
CA MET A 262 -16.88 12.20 -9.22
C MET A 262 -16.71 13.04 -10.49
N ALA A 263 -15.61 12.88 -11.23
CA ALA A 263 -15.40 13.53 -12.50
C ALA A 263 -16.49 13.15 -13.51
N ARG A 264 -16.87 11.87 -13.59
CA ARG A 264 -17.98 11.42 -14.45
C ARG A 264 -19.34 12.01 -14.02
N THR A 265 -19.61 12.07 -12.73
CA THR A 265 -20.85 12.67 -12.18
C THR A 265 -20.95 14.16 -12.51
N LEU A 266 -19.79 14.86 -12.56
CA LEU A 266 -19.70 16.27 -12.94
C LEU A 266 -19.52 16.47 -14.46
N GLU A 267 -19.51 15.39 -15.27
CA GLU A 267 -19.28 15.40 -16.72
C GLU A 267 -17.95 16.08 -17.12
N LEU A 268 -16.91 15.89 -16.31
CA LEU A 268 -15.57 16.45 -16.50
C LEU A 268 -14.54 15.34 -16.76
N ASP A 269 -13.45 15.69 -17.43
CA ASP A 269 -12.24 14.89 -17.39
C ASP A 269 -11.38 15.20 -16.14
N MET A 270 -10.38 14.38 -15.87
CA MET A 270 -9.56 14.51 -14.65
C MET A 270 -8.67 15.76 -14.65
N GLU A 271 -8.26 16.26 -15.82
CA GLU A 271 -7.45 17.47 -15.96
C GLU A 271 -8.29 18.72 -15.67
N GLU A 272 -9.46 18.78 -16.26
CA GLU A 272 -10.42 19.86 -16.03
C GLU A 272 -10.91 19.88 -14.57
N MET A 273 -11.18 18.70 -13.98
CA MET A 273 -11.51 18.59 -12.55
C MET A 273 -10.39 19.12 -11.66
N SER A 274 -9.14 18.78 -11.96
CA SER A 274 -7.98 19.29 -11.23
C SER A 274 -7.86 20.80 -11.32
N ARG A 275 -8.11 21.38 -12.51
CA ARG A 275 -8.02 22.82 -12.77
C ARG A 275 -9.14 23.60 -12.06
N ARG A 276 -10.40 23.14 -12.17
CA ARG A 276 -11.57 23.82 -11.56
C ARG A 276 -11.51 23.79 -10.03
N GLY A 277 -10.97 22.74 -9.44
CA GLY A 277 -10.82 22.65 -7.98
C GLY A 277 -9.90 23.68 -7.34
N LEU A 278 -9.19 24.49 -8.15
CA LEU A 278 -8.35 25.61 -7.71
C LEU A 278 -9.06 26.96 -7.74
N THR A 279 -10.27 27.06 -8.32
CA THR A 279 -10.99 28.32 -8.59
C THR A 279 -12.34 28.38 -7.86
N TRP A 280 -12.39 27.86 -6.64
CA TRP A 280 -13.57 27.85 -5.80
C TRP A 280 -13.83 29.20 -5.14
N GLU A 281 -15.10 29.49 -4.82
CA GLU A 281 -15.55 30.71 -4.13
C GLU A 281 -16.20 30.41 -2.78
N LYS A 282 -16.86 29.24 -2.65
CA LYS A 282 -17.56 28.84 -1.43
C LYS A 282 -17.00 27.55 -0.87
N GLU A 283 -16.74 27.52 0.42
CA GLU A 283 -16.41 26.28 1.12
C GLU A 283 -17.65 25.39 1.22
N LEU A 284 -17.55 24.19 0.64
CA LEU A 284 -18.51 23.11 0.80
C LEU A 284 -17.90 21.96 1.55
N THR A 285 -18.66 21.39 2.47
CA THR A 285 -18.24 20.19 3.19
C THR A 285 -18.94 18.98 2.58
N ILE A 286 -18.17 18.05 2.02
CA ILE A 286 -18.67 16.73 1.63
C ILE A 286 -18.59 15.82 2.85
N SER A 287 -19.75 15.55 3.44
CA SER A 287 -19.86 14.82 4.72
C SER A 287 -19.69 13.31 4.56
N SER A 288 -20.07 12.79 3.40
CA SER A 288 -20.14 11.36 3.17
C SER A 288 -18.77 10.73 2.98
N MET A 289 -18.48 9.75 3.83
CA MET A 289 -17.23 8.98 3.79
C MET A 289 -17.26 7.85 2.75
N CYS A 290 -18.42 7.35 2.40
CA CYS A 290 -18.61 6.28 1.43
C CYS A 290 -18.79 6.87 0.04
N THR A 291 -18.16 6.28 -0.95
CA THR A 291 -18.19 6.71 -2.35
C THR A 291 -19.62 6.84 -2.90
N VAL A 292 -20.50 5.89 -2.60
CA VAL A 292 -21.89 5.89 -3.07
C VAL A 292 -22.70 7.06 -2.47
N PHE A 293 -22.52 7.31 -1.19
CA PHE A 293 -23.22 8.42 -0.53
C PHE A 293 -22.65 9.78 -0.92
N ALA A 294 -21.33 9.85 -1.15
CA ALA A 294 -20.69 11.08 -1.66
C ALA A 294 -21.20 11.43 -3.06
N GLU A 295 -21.43 10.45 -3.93
CA GLU A 295 -22.05 10.67 -5.25
C GLU A 295 -23.45 11.27 -5.12
N SER A 296 -24.28 10.70 -4.25
CA SER A 296 -25.64 11.23 -3.99
C SER A 296 -25.61 12.65 -3.43
N GLU A 297 -24.63 12.95 -2.55
CA GLU A 297 -24.42 14.29 -1.99
C GLU A 297 -23.99 15.29 -3.07
N VAL A 298 -23.08 14.90 -3.96
CA VAL A 298 -22.67 15.71 -5.12
C VAL A 298 -23.84 16.01 -6.05
N ILE A 299 -24.66 14.99 -6.37
CA ILE A 299 -25.87 15.20 -7.20
C ILE A 299 -26.83 16.20 -6.54
N SER A 300 -27.00 16.14 -5.21
CA SER A 300 -27.82 17.10 -4.49
C SER A 300 -27.25 18.53 -4.56
N LEU A 301 -25.93 18.67 -4.39
CA LEU A 301 -25.27 19.99 -4.52
C LEU A 301 -25.40 20.58 -5.92
N ILE A 302 -25.33 19.75 -6.97
CA ILE A 302 -25.61 20.17 -8.36
C ILE A 302 -27.03 20.68 -8.50
N ALA A 303 -28.02 19.93 -7.95
CA ALA A 303 -29.43 20.32 -7.98
C ALA A 303 -29.70 21.64 -7.22
N ASP A 304 -28.92 21.91 -6.16
CA ASP A 304 -28.96 23.15 -5.39
C ASP A 304 -28.19 24.31 -6.05
N ASN A 305 -27.74 24.14 -7.30
CA ASN A 305 -27.02 25.12 -8.12
C ASN A 305 -25.67 25.57 -7.52
N HIS A 306 -24.97 24.71 -6.79
CA HIS A 306 -23.58 24.93 -6.43
C HIS A 306 -22.68 24.80 -7.65
N THR A 307 -21.59 25.57 -7.69
CA THR A 307 -20.63 25.50 -8.82
C THR A 307 -19.80 24.22 -8.76
N ASP A 308 -19.39 23.71 -9.92
CA ASP A 308 -18.48 22.55 -9.99
C ASP A 308 -17.21 22.82 -9.20
N SER A 309 -16.67 24.05 -9.26
CA SER A 309 -15.45 24.43 -8.55
C SER A 309 -15.58 24.30 -7.04
N ASP A 310 -16.71 24.73 -6.46
CA ASP A 310 -16.98 24.61 -5.03
C ASP A 310 -17.14 23.15 -4.61
N ILE A 311 -17.86 22.34 -5.43
CA ILE A 311 -18.05 20.91 -5.19
C ILE A 311 -16.71 20.18 -5.24
N ILE A 312 -15.89 20.43 -6.26
CA ILE A 312 -14.58 19.80 -6.43
C ILE A 312 -13.65 20.20 -5.28
N HIS A 313 -13.68 21.44 -4.84
CA HIS A 313 -12.91 21.88 -3.67
C HIS A 313 -13.32 21.07 -2.42
N GLY A 314 -14.61 20.92 -2.15
CA GLY A 314 -15.12 20.10 -1.05
C GLY A 314 -14.67 18.64 -1.13
N LEU A 315 -14.66 18.04 -2.32
CA LEU A 315 -14.13 16.70 -2.57
C LEU A 315 -12.63 16.61 -2.25
N ASN A 316 -11.83 17.59 -2.72
CA ASN A 316 -10.40 17.66 -2.46
C ASN A 316 -10.10 17.78 -0.95
N GLN A 317 -10.86 18.61 -0.22
CA GLN A 317 -10.76 18.75 1.23
C GLN A 317 -11.10 17.45 1.97
N SER A 318 -12.12 16.71 1.52
CA SER A 318 -12.50 15.41 2.08
C SER A 318 -11.38 14.36 1.91
N ILE A 319 -10.77 14.28 0.71
CA ILE A 319 -9.64 13.38 0.43
C ILE A 319 -8.44 13.75 1.29
N ALA A 320 -8.08 15.03 1.31
CA ALA A 320 -6.96 15.55 2.08
C ALA A 320 -7.13 15.28 3.58
N GLY A 321 -8.33 15.48 4.12
CA GLY A 321 -8.64 15.21 5.52
C GLY A 321 -8.42 13.74 5.91
N LYS A 322 -8.88 12.80 5.07
CA LYS A 322 -8.67 11.35 5.29
C LYS A 322 -7.20 10.98 5.23
N THR A 323 -6.50 11.51 4.24
CA THR A 323 -5.08 11.23 4.01
C THR A 323 -4.22 11.80 5.13
N ALA A 324 -4.47 13.04 5.56
CA ALA A 324 -3.78 13.66 6.69
C ALA A 324 -4.04 12.90 8.00
N ALA A 325 -5.28 12.46 8.25
CA ALA A 325 -5.59 11.61 9.40
C ALA A 325 -4.86 10.27 9.37
N MET A 326 -4.66 9.69 8.18
CA MET A 326 -3.87 8.47 8.01
C MET A 326 -2.39 8.74 8.29
N ALA A 327 -1.83 9.85 7.78
CA ALA A 327 -0.45 10.26 8.02
C ALA A 327 -0.20 10.51 9.53
N ALA A 328 -1.12 11.18 10.22
CA ALA A 328 -1.04 11.39 11.66
C ALA A 328 -1.05 10.07 12.45
N ARG A 329 -1.94 9.13 12.10
CA ARG A 329 -1.98 7.79 12.72
C ARG A 329 -0.72 6.97 12.46
N ALA A 330 -0.13 7.13 11.27
CA ALA A 330 1.15 6.52 10.93
C ALA A 330 2.33 7.19 11.64
N LYS A 331 2.13 8.31 12.31
CA LYS A 331 3.19 9.18 12.88
C LYS A 331 4.13 9.72 11.79
N GLY A 332 3.56 10.07 10.62
CA GLY A 332 4.31 10.67 9.51
C GLY A 332 4.96 11.98 9.89
N GLN A 333 6.15 12.22 9.39
CA GLN A 333 6.94 13.41 9.65
C GLN A 333 7.44 14.03 8.33
N PRO A 334 7.59 15.35 8.26
CA PRO A 334 8.19 16.01 7.11
C PRO A 334 9.69 15.66 7.01
N PRO A 335 10.30 15.80 5.84
CA PRO A 335 9.69 16.16 4.55
C PRO A 335 8.80 15.07 3.98
N TYR A 336 7.65 15.50 3.44
CA TYR A 336 6.68 14.61 2.80
C TYR A 336 6.92 14.52 1.29
N MET A 337 6.68 13.35 0.71
CA MET A 337 6.60 13.15 -0.74
C MET A 337 5.24 12.55 -1.08
N MET A 338 4.58 13.05 -2.14
CA MET A 338 3.37 12.46 -2.66
C MET A 338 3.65 11.72 -3.96
N THR A 339 3.14 10.49 -4.08
CA THR A 339 3.28 9.60 -5.23
C THR A 339 1.93 9.05 -5.68
N GLY A 340 1.91 8.33 -6.79
CA GLY A 340 0.72 7.79 -7.40
C GLY A 340 -0.02 8.79 -8.29
N GLY A 341 -1.01 8.30 -9.04
CA GLY A 341 -1.72 9.10 -10.05
C GLY A 341 -2.45 10.32 -9.50
N VAL A 342 -2.90 10.27 -8.24
CA VAL A 342 -3.60 11.40 -7.60
C VAL A 342 -2.66 12.58 -7.31
N ALA A 343 -1.35 12.37 -7.25
CA ALA A 343 -0.38 13.46 -7.10
C ALA A 343 -0.36 14.44 -8.29
N ARG A 344 -0.99 14.07 -9.41
CA ARG A 344 -1.21 14.98 -10.55
C ARG A 344 -2.37 15.95 -10.34
N ASN A 345 -3.26 15.68 -9.39
CA ASN A 345 -4.39 16.55 -9.06
C ASN A 345 -3.93 17.68 -8.12
N ARG A 346 -3.73 18.87 -8.67
CA ARG A 346 -3.23 20.03 -7.92
C ARG A 346 -4.15 20.48 -6.78
N GLY A 347 -5.46 20.32 -6.94
CA GLY A 347 -6.42 20.66 -5.88
C GLY A 347 -6.31 19.74 -4.66
N VAL A 348 -6.12 18.43 -4.88
CA VAL A 348 -5.85 17.48 -3.79
C VAL A 348 -4.50 17.76 -3.12
N VAL A 349 -3.47 18.05 -3.93
CA VAL A 349 -2.12 18.38 -3.41
C VAL A 349 -2.19 19.61 -2.52
N GLN A 350 -2.81 20.71 -2.98
CA GLN A 350 -2.94 21.92 -2.18
C GLN A 350 -3.72 21.69 -0.89
N ALA A 351 -4.87 21.03 -0.96
CA ALA A 351 -5.67 20.72 0.23
C ALA A 351 -4.91 19.84 1.23
N LEU A 352 -4.08 18.91 0.74
CA LEU A 352 -3.28 18.04 1.60
C LEU A 352 -2.11 18.81 2.26
N GLU A 353 -1.43 19.70 1.53
CA GLU A 353 -0.41 20.60 2.09
C GLU A 353 -0.97 21.47 3.21
N GLU A 354 -2.18 22.03 3.02
CA GLU A 354 -2.89 22.81 4.04
C GLU A 354 -3.17 21.97 5.30
N LYS A 355 -3.68 20.74 5.13
CA LYS A 355 -3.98 19.83 6.27
C LYS A 355 -2.73 19.33 7.00
N LEU A 356 -1.63 19.15 6.29
CA LEU A 356 -0.35 18.71 6.87
C LEU A 356 0.46 19.88 7.47
N GLY A 357 0.16 21.11 7.09
CA GLY A 357 0.96 22.29 7.44
C GLY A 357 2.37 22.25 6.86
N ALA A 358 2.58 21.52 5.74
CA ALA A 358 3.88 21.30 5.13
C ALA A 358 3.75 21.11 3.62
N LYS A 359 4.81 21.49 2.88
CA LYS A 359 4.88 21.26 1.44
C LYS A 359 5.15 19.80 1.10
N LEU A 360 4.58 19.35 -0.01
CA LEU A 360 4.78 18.04 -0.59
C LEU A 360 5.83 18.10 -1.71
N PHE A 361 6.83 17.25 -1.64
CA PHE A 361 7.67 16.99 -2.79
C PHE A 361 6.92 16.08 -3.77
N ILE A 362 6.82 16.49 -5.02
CA ILE A 362 6.20 15.72 -6.10
C ILE A 362 7.20 15.66 -7.24
N SER A 363 7.59 14.45 -7.65
CA SER A 363 8.46 14.27 -8.80
C SER A 363 7.74 14.60 -10.10
N GLU A 364 8.48 14.81 -11.18
CA GLU A 364 7.91 15.05 -12.51
C GLU A 364 6.93 13.97 -12.95
N ASN A 365 7.24 12.71 -12.61
CA ASN A 365 6.40 11.55 -12.91
C ASN A 365 6.09 10.78 -11.62
N PRO A 366 5.12 11.25 -10.82
CA PRO A 366 4.83 10.67 -9.49
C PRO A 366 4.32 9.22 -9.56
N ASP A 367 3.79 8.79 -10.70
CA ASP A 367 3.34 7.42 -10.95
C ASP A 367 4.50 6.42 -11.01
N LEU A 368 5.72 6.87 -11.34
CA LEU A 368 6.85 5.98 -11.60
C LEU A 368 7.63 5.59 -10.35
N CYS A 369 7.32 6.13 -9.18
CA CYS A 369 8.11 5.94 -7.96
C CYS A 369 8.27 4.46 -7.59
N GLY A 370 7.21 3.67 -7.63
CA GLY A 370 7.25 2.22 -7.36
C GLY A 370 8.09 1.45 -8.40
N ALA A 371 7.90 1.76 -9.69
CA ALA A 371 8.66 1.13 -10.77
C ALA A 371 10.14 1.52 -10.74
N LEU A 372 10.46 2.78 -10.37
CA LEU A 372 11.84 3.24 -10.18
C LEU A 372 12.53 2.46 -9.06
N GLY A 373 11.87 2.33 -7.90
CA GLY A 373 12.41 1.54 -6.80
C GLY A 373 12.63 0.07 -7.18
N ALA A 374 11.70 -0.52 -7.93
CA ALA A 374 11.84 -1.88 -8.46
C ALA A 374 13.04 -1.99 -9.42
N ALA A 375 13.27 -0.99 -10.30
CA ALA A 375 14.41 -0.96 -11.21
C ALA A 375 15.74 -0.84 -10.44
N LEU A 376 15.80 -0.05 -9.37
CA LEU A 376 16.96 0.04 -8.49
C LEU A 376 17.27 -1.28 -7.79
N PHE A 377 16.25 -2.05 -7.37
CA PHE A 377 16.43 -3.41 -6.87
C PHE A 377 16.89 -4.38 -7.96
N ALA A 378 16.48 -4.20 -9.21
CA ALA A 378 16.98 -4.99 -10.32
C ALA A 378 18.48 -4.74 -10.56
N LEU A 379 18.92 -3.47 -10.45
CA LEU A 379 20.29 -3.04 -10.65
C LEU A 379 21.23 -3.53 -9.54
N HIS A 380 20.85 -3.33 -8.26
CA HIS A 380 21.73 -3.61 -7.11
C HIS A 380 21.70 -5.07 -6.64
N GLY A 381 20.73 -5.84 -7.04
CA GLY A 381 20.67 -7.26 -6.70
C GLY A 381 20.10 -7.57 -5.30
N ASP A 382 19.53 -6.55 -4.59
CA ASP A 382 19.09 -6.64 -3.17
C ASP A 382 17.69 -7.24 -3.04
#